data_72badd5204083443a19faec694f3d4d1
#
_entry.id   72badd5204083443a19faec694f3d4d1
#
_cell.length_a   1.000
_cell.length_b   1.000
_cell.length_c   1.000
_cell.angle_alpha   90.00
_cell.angle_beta   90.00
_cell.angle_gamma   90.00
#
_symmetry.space_group_name_H-M   'P 1'
#
loop_
_entity.id
_entity.type
_entity.pdbx_description
1 polymer ?
#
loop_
_entity_poly.entity_id
_entity_poly.type
_entity_poly.pdbx_seq_one_letter_code
_entity_poly.pdbx_strand_id
1 'polypeptide(L)'
;KELVLSGLSMGTYASFYYGAQLEPHAIIVGKPLANIGGLAVNSRIFSPYDWDLAMDTLIHLTGVLTKKSATAFDEAFWEKFESANFSETTFIIAHMLQDTDLPFKRIFDYLKQNYPSAKVLHKGLEGRHNDDTAGVTSWFYKQFQQLLISDFDRQLIIDEEESPINLEGENDE
;
A
#
# COMPACT_ATOMS: atom_id res chain seq x y z
N LYS A 1 6.73 2.80 20.55
CA LYS A 1 7.25 1.79 19.62
C LYS A 1 7.49 2.46 18.27
N GLU A 2 8.75 2.52 17.85
CA GLU A 2 9.13 3.16 16.58
C GLU A 2 9.13 2.12 15.46
N LEU A 3 7.97 1.63 15.06
CA LEU A 3 7.81 0.72 13.94
C LEU A 3 6.95 1.39 12.87
N VAL A 4 7.50 1.53 11.68
CA VAL A 4 6.78 2.03 10.51
C VAL A 4 6.77 0.91 9.47
N LEU A 5 5.60 0.58 8.97
CA LEU A 5 5.43 -0.32 7.84
C LEU A 5 5.12 0.47 6.59
N SER A 6 5.68 0.07 5.47
CA SER A 6 5.48 0.78 4.21
C SER A 6 5.41 -0.16 3.02
N GLY A 7 4.65 0.23 2.00
CA GLY A 7 4.53 -0.56 0.79
C GLY A 7 3.79 0.16 -0.34
N LEU A 8 4.08 -0.26 -1.55
CA LEU A 8 3.37 0.16 -2.76
C LEU A 8 2.71 -1.05 -3.41
N SER A 9 1.50 -0.87 -3.96
CA SER A 9 0.77 -1.93 -4.67
C SER A 9 0.69 -3.22 -3.84
N MET A 10 1.27 -4.33 -4.28
CA MET A 10 1.31 -5.60 -3.54
C MET A 10 1.93 -5.47 -2.14
N GLY A 11 2.91 -4.57 -1.96
CA GLY A 11 3.51 -4.29 -0.66
C GLY A 11 2.52 -3.70 0.35
N THR A 12 1.43 -3.09 -0.10
CA THR A 12 0.39 -2.55 0.78
C THR A 12 -0.37 -3.65 1.50
N TYR A 13 -0.66 -4.74 0.81
CA TYR A 13 -1.28 -5.92 1.40
C TYR A 13 -0.46 -6.44 2.58
N ALA A 14 0.85 -6.63 2.37
CA ALA A 14 1.75 -7.08 3.44
C ALA A 14 1.80 -6.07 4.59
N SER A 15 1.86 -4.76 4.29
CA SER A 15 1.89 -3.71 5.31
C SER A 15 0.64 -3.71 6.19
N PHE A 16 -0.53 -3.90 5.63
CA PHE A 16 -1.76 -4.01 6.40
C PHE A 16 -1.86 -5.32 7.16
N TYR A 17 -1.56 -6.45 6.51
CA TYR A 17 -1.66 -7.78 7.12
C TYR A 17 -0.74 -7.93 8.33
N TYR A 18 0.54 -7.55 8.18
CA TYR A 18 1.48 -7.58 9.29
C TYR A 18 1.28 -6.43 10.27
N GLY A 19 0.80 -5.28 9.81
CA GLY A 19 0.40 -4.17 10.66
C GLY A 19 -0.65 -4.56 11.67
N ALA A 20 -1.60 -5.41 11.27
CA ALA A 20 -2.62 -5.96 12.15
C ALA A 20 -2.06 -6.82 13.31
N GLN A 21 -0.84 -7.30 13.18
CA GLN A 21 -0.20 -8.13 14.21
C GLN A 21 0.85 -7.37 15.04
N LEU A 22 1.49 -6.40 14.41
CA LEU A 22 2.65 -5.72 14.98
C LEU A 22 2.30 -4.41 15.68
N GLU A 23 1.08 -3.91 15.49
CA GLU A 23 0.59 -2.63 16.03
C GLU A 23 1.62 -1.51 15.81
N PRO A 24 1.94 -1.17 14.55
CA PRO A 24 2.98 -0.21 14.24
C PRO A 24 2.57 1.21 14.66
N HIS A 25 3.55 2.10 14.83
CA HIS A 25 3.31 3.52 14.99
C HIS A 25 2.64 4.12 13.75
N ALA A 26 3.10 3.71 12.57
CA ALA A 26 2.48 4.15 11.32
C ALA A 26 2.51 3.09 10.22
N ILE A 27 1.53 3.19 9.31
CA ILE A 27 1.46 2.45 8.06
C ILE A 27 1.40 3.48 6.92
N ILE A 28 2.44 3.52 6.08
CA ILE A 28 2.55 4.41 4.93
C ILE A 28 2.46 3.59 3.66
N VAL A 29 1.41 3.77 2.89
CA VAL A 29 1.15 2.94 1.72
C VAL A 29 0.69 3.74 0.51
N GLY A 30 1.00 3.22 -0.67
CA GLY A 30 0.55 3.75 -1.95
C GLY A 30 -0.11 2.69 -2.81
N LYS A 31 -1.22 3.07 -3.48
CA LYS A 31 -2.00 2.19 -4.37
C LYS A 31 -2.44 0.91 -3.63
N PRO A 32 -3.24 1.03 -2.57
CA PRO A 32 -3.56 -0.08 -1.68
C PRO A 32 -4.27 -1.22 -2.39
N LEU A 33 -3.88 -2.45 -2.04
CA LEU A 33 -4.52 -3.69 -2.45
C LEU A 33 -4.91 -4.48 -1.18
N ALA A 34 -6.15 -4.98 -1.16
CA ALA A 34 -6.69 -5.77 -0.06
C ALA A 34 -7.47 -7.01 -0.54
N ASN A 35 -7.56 -7.20 -1.85
CA ASN A 35 -8.38 -8.20 -2.51
C ASN A 35 -7.60 -8.93 -3.62
N ILE A 36 -6.39 -9.39 -3.30
CA ILE A 36 -5.49 -10.06 -4.24
C ILE A 36 -6.14 -11.31 -4.82
N GLY A 37 -6.91 -12.06 -4.00
CA GLY A 37 -7.67 -13.22 -4.46
C GLY A 37 -8.71 -12.85 -5.53
N GLY A 38 -9.50 -11.82 -5.28
CA GLY A 38 -10.46 -11.28 -6.24
C GLY A 38 -9.80 -10.81 -7.53
N LEU A 39 -8.67 -10.12 -7.44
CA LEU A 39 -7.87 -9.69 -8.60
C LEU A 39 -7.40 -10.88 -9.42
N ALA A 40 -6.86 -11.91 -8.79
CA ALA A 40 -6.33 -13.09 -9.44
C ALA A 40 -7.37 -13.85 -10.28
N VAL A 41 -8.63 -13.91 -9.83
CA VAL A 41 -9.69 -14.65 -10.54
C VAL A 41 -10.56 -13.79 -11.46
N ASN A 42 -10.59 -12.48 -11.26
CA ASN A 42 -11.40 -11.56 -12.06
C ASN A 42 -10.59 -10.79 -13.13
N SER A 43 -9.33 -10.88 -13.10
CA SER A 43 -8.25 -10.56 -14.06
C SER A 43 -8.39 -9.42 -15.07
N ARG A 44 -9.56 -8.91 -15.35
CA ARG A 44 -9.81 -7.98 -16.46
C ARG A 44 -9.86 -6.51 -16.06
N ILE A 45 -9.66 -6.23 -14.80
CA ILE A 45 -9.84 -4.90 -14.20
C ILE A 45 -8.55 -4.08 -14.22
N PHE A 46 -7.40 -4.76 -14.18
CA PHE A 46 -6.07 -4.16 -14.22
C PHE A 46 -5.33 -4.51 -15.53
N SER A 47 -4.11 -4.03 -15.67
CA SER A 47 -3.28 -4.43 -16.80
C SER A 47 -2.94 -5.94 -16.72
N PRO A 48 -2.64 -6.59 -17.85
CA PRO A 48 -2.27 -8.00 -17.86
C PRO A 48 -1.13 -8.36 -16.90
N TYR A 49 -0.19 -7.46 -16.69
CA TYR A 49 0.97 -7.67 -15.79
C TYR A 49 0.57 -7.78 -14.31
N ASP A 50 -0.37 -6.95 -13.86
CA ASP A 50 -0.81 -6.99 -12.46
C ASP A 50 -1.60 -8.25 -12.17
N TRP A 51 -2.31 -8.71 -13.15
CA TRP A 51 -3.07 -9.93 -13.05
C TRP A 51 -2.18 -11.16 -12.90
N ASP A 52 -1.15 -11.28 -13.72
CA ASP A 52 -0.20 -12.40 -13.64
C ASP A 52 0.44 -12.45 -12.25
N LEU A 53 0.86 -11.31 -11.71
CA LEU A 53 1.42 -11.22 -10.37
C LEU A 53 0.42 -11.65 -9.27
N ALA A 54 -0.84 -11.23 -9.38
CA ALA A 54 -1.87 -11.62 -8.43
C ALA A 54 -2.19 -13.13 -8.50
N MET A 55 -2.24 -13.70 -9.70
CA MET A 55 -2.41 -15.15 -9.91
C MET A 55 -1.23 -15.94 -9.33
N ASP A 56 -0.01 -15.56 -9.66
CA ASP A 56 1.19 -16.23 -9.18
C ASP A 56 1.27 -16.17 -7.65
N THR A 57 0.93 -15.02 -7.06
CA THR A 57 0.87 -14.86 -5.61
C THR A 57 -0.16 -15.80 -4.99
N LEU A 58 -1.38 -15.85 -5.54
CA LEU A 58 -2.42 -16.72 -5.02
C LEU A 58 -2.05 -18.20 -5.14
N ILE A 59 -1.51 -18.62 -6.30
CA ILE A 59 -1.04 -20.01 -6.51
C ILE A 59 0.09 -20.34 -5.54
N HIS A 60 1.05 -19.45 -5.37
CA HIS A 60 2.19 -19.68 -4.48
C HIS A 60 1.75 -19.86 -3.03
N LEU A 61 0.80 -19.05 -2.56
CA LEU A 61 0.36 -19.05 -1.17
C LEU A 61 -0.70 -20.12 -0.86
N THR A 62 -1.55 -20.48 -1.83
CA THR A 62 -2.67 -21.41 -1.62
C THR A 62 -2.51 -22.76 -2.33
N GLY A 63 -1.55 -22.86 -3.25
CA GLY A 63 -1.31 -24.04 -4.09
C GLY A 63 -2.27 -24.18 -5.28
N VAL A 64 -3.35 -23.40 -5.34
CA VAL A 64 -4.38 -23.51 -6.37
C VAL A 64 -4.99 -22.15 -6.75
N LEU A 65 -5.41 -22.02 -8.01
CA LEU A 65 -6.16 -20.87 -8.52
C LEU A 65 -7.62 -21.25 -8.72
N THR A 66 -8.46 -20.97 -7.74
CA THR A 66 -9.91 -21.17 -7.79
C THR A 66 -10.64 -19.99 -7.15
N LYS A 67 -11.93 -19.82 -7.49
CA LYS A 67 -12.74 -18.81 -6.79
C LYS A 67 -12.79 -19.04 -5.29
N LYS A 68 -12.84 -20.30 -4.86
CA LYS A 68 -12.87 -20.66 -3.44
C LYS A 68 -11.57 -20.27 -2.73
N SER A 69 -10.39 -20.56 -3.33
CA SER A 69 -9.11 -20.16 -2.74
C SER A 69 -8.94 -18.65 -2.73
N ALA A 70 -9.40 -17.96 -3.79
CA ALA A 70 -9.40 -16.51 -3.87
C ALA A 70 -10.24 -15.84 -2.77
N THR A 71 -11.48 -16.31 -2.61
CA THR A 71 -12.37 -15.81 -1.56
C THR A 71 -11.78 -16.05 -0.16
N ALA A 72 -11.32 -17.29 0.09
CA ALA A 72 -10.72 -17.61 1.40
C ALA A 72 -9.46 -16.79 1.70
N PHE A 73 -8.68 -16.45 0.67
CA PHE A 73 -7.49 -15.61 0.81
C PHE A 73 -7.86 -14.16 1.17
N ASP A 74 -8.85 -13.59 0.50
CA ASP A 74 -9.33 -12.24 0.79
C ASP A 74 -10.04 -12.16 2.15
N GLU A 75 -10.83 -13.18 2.51
CA GLU A 75 -11.46 -13.29 3.83
C GLU A 75 -10.41 -13.33 4.95
N ALA A 76 -9.34 -14.12 4.79
CA ALA A 76 -8.26 -14.19 5.77
C ALA A 76 -7.55 -12.85 5.98
N PHE A 77 -7.41 -12.05 4.92
CA PHE A 77 -6.90 -10.67 5.06
C PHE A 77 -7.83 -9.82 5.92
N TRP A 78 -9.13 -9.81 5.59
CA TRP A 78 -10.09 -8.96 6.30
C TRP A 78 -10.31 -9.41 7.73
N GLU A 79 -10.40 -10.72 7.99
CA GLU A 79 -10.46 -11.27 9.35
C GLU A 79 -9.27 -10.79 10.19
N LYS A 80 -8.06 -10.83 9.60
CA LYS A 80 -6.86 -10.36 10.27
C LYS A 80 -6.86 -8.85 10.49
N PHE A 81 -7.20 -8.07 9.46
CA PHE A 81 -7.25 -6.62 9.52
C PHE A 81 -8.32 -6.13 10.53
N GLU A 82 -9.49 -6.74 10.51
CA GLU A 82 -10.62 -6.40 11.39
C GLU A 82 -10.41 -6.86 12.84
N SER A 83 -9.54 -7.82 13.10
CA SER A 83 -9.18 -8.26 14.46
C SER A 83 -8.10 -7.40 15.12
N ALA A 84 -7.49 -6.47 14.39
CA ALA A 84 -6.38 -5.65 14.87
C ALA A 84 -6.82 -4.55 15.82
N ASN A 85 -5.88 -4.07 16.63
CA ASN A 85 -6.03 -2.83 17.36
C ASN A 85 -5.21 -1.71 16.70
N PHE A 86 -5.89 -0.79 16.02
CA PHE A 86 -5.28 0.34 15.31
C PHE A 86 -5.47 1.69 16.03
N SER A 87 -5.87 1.70 17.29
CA SER A 87 -6.19 2.94 18.02
C SER A 87 -5.04 3.95 18.03
N GLU A 88 -3.80 3.47 18.07
CA GLU A 88 -2.58 4.29 18.14
C GLU A 88 -1.81 4.33 16.81
N THR A 89 -2.34 3.73 15.75
CA THR A 89 -1.65 3.66 14.45
C THR A 89 -2.02 4.85 13.57
N THR A 90 -1.03 5.54 13.04
CA THR A 90 -1.21 6.55 11.99
C THR A 90 -1.23 5.89 10.62
N PHE A 91 -2.27 6.16 9.83
CA PHE A 91 -2.38 5.70 8.46
C PHE A 91 -2.09 6.84 7.47
N ILE A 92 -1.21 6.58 6.51
CA ILE A 92 -0.85 7.52 5.45
C ILE A 92 -1.00 6.79 4.12
N ILE A 93 -2.03 7.16 3.33
CA ILE A 93 -2.49 6.36 2.19
C ILE A 93 -2.58 7.22 0.93
N ALA A 94 -1.76 6.95 -0.08
CA ALA A 94 -1.96 7.45 -1.44
C ALA A 94 -2.77 6.43 -2.26
N HIS A 95 -3.81 6.89 -2.96
CA HIS A 95 -4.66 6.00 -3.76
C HIS A 95 -4.97 6.61 -5.12
N MET A 96 -5.30 5.76 -6.09
CA MET A 96 -5.70 6.20 -7.42
C MET A 96 -7.22 6.37 -7.48
N LEU A 97 -7.68 7.47 -8.07
CA LEU A 97 -9.12 7.83 -8.11
C LEU A 97 -9.92 6.96 -9.07
N GLN A 98 -9.28 6.40 -10.10
CA GLN A 98 -9.91 5.53 -11.10
C GLN A 98 -9.63 4.04 -10.87
N ASP A 99 -9.09 3.66 -9.72
CA ASP A 99 -8.98 2.25 -9.35
C ASP A 99 -10.36 1.63 -9.15
N THR A 100 -10.60 0.48 -9.78
CA THR A 100 -11.93 -0.06 -9.92
C THR A 100 -12.49 -0.73 -8.67
N ASP A 101 -11.69 -1.37 -7.88
CA ASP A 101 -12.18 -2.11 -6.69
C ASP A 101 -12.14 -1.30 -5.39
N LEU A 102 -11.72 -0.07 -5.48
CA LEU A 102 -11.67 0.88 -4.36
C LEU A 102 -11.26 0.24 -3.01
N PRO A 103 -10.17 -0.57 -2.95
CA PRO A 103 -9.76 -1.16 -1.67
C PRO A 103 -9.44 -0.09 -0.63
N PHE A 104 -8.97 1.08 -1.07
CA PHE A 104 -8.82 2.25 -0.22
C PHE A 104 -10.13 2.62 0.48
N LYS A 105 -11.25 2.67 -0.28
CA LYS A 105 -12.53 3.07 0.31
C LYS A 105 -12.97 2.13 1.41
N ARG A 106 -12.88 0.81 1.22
CA ARG A 106 -13.24 -0.18 2.22
C ARG A 106 -12.36 -0.06 3.47
N ILE A 107 -11.04 0.09 3.31
CA ILE A 107 -10.10 0.29 4.40
C ILE A 107 -10.42 1.59 5.15
N PHE A 108 -10.61 2.68 4.41
CA PHE A 108 -10.90 3.99 4.99
C PHE A 108 -12.22 3.98 5.77
N ASP A 109 -13.29 3.44 5.18
CA ASP A 109 -14.61 3.35 5.83
C ASP A 109 -14.51 2.51 7.13
N TYR A 110 -13.80 1.38 7.08
CA TYR A 110 -13.57 0.55 8.26
C TYR A 110 -12.82 1.30 9.37
N LEU A 111 -11.72 1.97 9.02
CA LEU A 111 -10.95 2.75 9.99
C LEU A 111 -11.77 3.89 10.61
N LYS A 112 -12.52 4.61 9.79
CA LYS A 112 -13.39 5.70 10.27
C LYS A 112 -14.49 5.22 11.18
N GLN A 113 -15.06 4.06 10.91
CA GLN A 113 -16.14 3.49 11.71
C GLN A 113 -15.63 2.94 13.05
N ASN A 114 -14.51 2.23 13.05
CA ASN A 114 -14.04 1.48 14.21
C ASN A 114 -12.96 2.24 15.01
N TYR A 115 -12.24 3.16 14.38
CA TYR A 115 -11.18 3.96 14.99
C TYR A 115 -11.34 5.45 14.64
N PRO A 116 -12.41 6.11 15.08
CA PRO A 116 -12.71 7.49 14.67
C PRO A 116 -11.65 8.51 15.12
N SER A 117 -10.86 8.18 16.14
CA SER A 117 -9.74 8.99 16.64
C SER A 117 -8.41 8.69 15.93
N ALA A 118 -8.32 7.61 15.16
CA ALA A 118 -7.10 7.28 14.43
C ALA A 118 -6.75 8.36 13.40
N LYS A 119 -5.47 8.70 13.34
CA LYS A 119 -4.97 9.65 12.35
C LYS A 119 -4.89 8.97 10.98
N VAL A 120 -5.78 9.35 10.06
CA VAL A 120 -5.81 8.85 8.70
C VAL A 120 -5.59 10.01 7.73
N LEU A 121 -4.39 10.09 7.17
CA LEU A 121 -4.03 11.02 6.10
C LEU A 121 -4.13 10.29 4.76
N HIS A 122 -4.81 10.86 3.78
CA HIS A 122 -4.87 10.25 2.46
C HIS A 122 -4.81 11.28 1.35
N LYS A 123 -4.38 10.81 0.18
CA LYS A 123 -4.35 11.61 -1.05
C LYS A 123 -4.84 10.77 -2.22
N GLY A 124 -5.88 11.25 -2.89
CA GLY A 124 -6.29 10.76 -4.19
C GLY A 124 -5.44 11.38 -5.30
N LEU A 125 -5.01 10.55 -6.23
CA LEU A 125 -4.27 10.92 -7.44
C LEU A 125 -5.05 10.47 -8.66
N GLU A 126 -5.06 11.32 -9.70
CA GLU A 126 -5.72 10.99 -10.96
C GLU A 126 -5.04 9.80 -11.64
N GLY A 127 -5.84 8.94 -12.27
CA GLY A 127 -5.38 7.77 -12.98
C GLY A 127 -5.80 6.45 -12.34
N ARG A 128 -5.36 5.37 -12.97
CA ARG A 128 -5.55 3.98 -12.53
C ARG A 128 -4.30 3.46 -11.84
N HIS A 129 -4.37 2.27 -11.32
CA HIS A 129 -3.32 1.62 -10.54
C HIS A 129 -1.91 1.74 -11.15
N ASN A 130 -1.77 1.58 -12.46
CA ASN A 130 -0.47 1.63 -13.15
C ASN A 130 -0.12 2.98 -13.77
N ASP A 131 -1.02 3.95 -13.70
CA ASP A 131 -0.72 5.29 -14.17
C ASP A 131 0.14 6.00 -13.13
N ASP A 132 0.72 7.12 -13.41
CA ASP A 132 1.52 7.99 -12.56
C ASP A 132 2.11 7.37 -11.26
N THR A 133 3.20 6.65 -11.38
CA THR A 133 3.96 6.15 -10.23
C THR A 133 4.78 7.26 -9.55
N ALA A 134 5.22 8.26 -10.31
CA ALA A 134 6.07 9.34 -9.81
C ALA A 134 5.33 10.22 -8.77
N GLY A 135 4.07 10.58 -9.02
CA GLY A 135 3.25 11.35 -8.09
C GLY A 135 3.01 10.62 -6.77
N VAL A 136 2.72 9.32 -6.83
CA VAL A 136 2.57 8.49 -5.62
C VAL A 136 3.87 8.42 -4.85
N THR A 137 4.98 8.14 -5.53
CA THR A 137 6.30 7.99 -4.90
C THR A 137 6.76 9.28 -4.24
N SER A 138 6.64 10.41 -4.92
CA SER A 138 7.00 11.72 -4.37
C SER A 138 6.19 12.07 -3.13
N TRP A 139 4.88 11.86 -3.17
CA TRP A 139 4.03 12.14 -2.02
C TRP A 139 4.34 11.21 -0.86
N PHE A 140 4.49 9.91 -1.12
CA PHE A 140 4.86 8.89 -0.16
C PHE A 140 6.17 9.26 0.56
N TYR A 141 7.21 9.58 -0.19
CA TYR A 141 8.51 9.95 0.37
C TYR A 141 8.42 11.20 1.25
N LYS A 142 7.70 12.22 0.79
CA LYS A 142 7.46 13.43 1.57
C LYS A 142 6.74 13.15 2.89
N GLN A 143 5.73 12.30 2.89
CA GLN A 143 5.00 11.94 4.11
C GLN A 143 5.87 11.12 5.06
N PHE A 144 6.70 10.23 4.53
CA PHE A 144 7.65 9.47 5.32
C PHE A 144 8.68 10.40 6.02
N GLN A 145 9.25 11.35 5.30
CA GLN A 145 10.14 12.36 5.87
C GLN A 145 9.46 13.18 6.97
N GLN A 146 8.22 13.63 6.72
CA GLN A 146 7.47 14.39 7.71
C GLN A 146 7.20 13.57 8.98
N LEU A 147 6.87 12.30 8.85
CA LEU A 147 6.67 11.41 10.00
C LEU A 147 7.96 11.26 10.82
N LEU A 148 9.11 11.07 10.17
CA LEU A 148 10.39 10.94 10.86
C LEU A 148 10.74 12.22 11.65
N ILE A 149 10.45 13.38 11.11
CA ILE A 149 10.73 14.65 11.76
C ILE A 149 9.72 14.91 12.89
N SER A 150 8.42 14.77 12.63
CA SER A 150 7.38 15.19 13.56
C SER A 150 7.15 14.20 14.71
N ASP A 151 7.19 12.90 14.42
CA ASP A 151 6.78 11.89 15.37
C ASP A 151 7.98 11.20 16.04
N PHE A 152 9.15 11.19 15.39
CA PHE A 152 10.35 10.55 15.93
C PHE A 152 11.50 11.50 16.26
N ASP A 153 11.29 12.82 16.11
CA ASP A 153 12.31 13.86 16.36
C ASP A 153 13.65 13.55 15.66
N ARG A 154 13.57 13.02 14.42
CA ARG A 154 14.74 12.69 13.61
C ARG A 154 15.09 13.88 12.72
N GLN A 155 16.30 14.38 12.85
CA GLN A 155 16.88 15.29 11.86
C GLN A 155 17.26 14.48 10.63
N LEU A 156 16.67 14.82 9.49
CA LEU A 156 17.14 14.30 8.21
C LEU A 156 18.42 15.08 7.87
N ILE A 157 19.55 14.38 7.86
CA ILE A 157 20.76 14.87 7.23
C ILE A 157 20.52 14.73 5.73
N ILE A 158 20.12 15.81 5.07
CA ILE A 158 20.12 15.88 3.61
C ILE A 158 21.56 16.22 3.26
N ASP A 159 22.32 15.26 2.77
CA ASP A 159 23.60 15.56 2.12
C ASP A 159 23.30 16.36 0.85
N GLU A 160 23.57 17.66 0.90
CA GLU A 160 23.36 18.57 -0.23
C GLU A 160 24.34 18.30 -1.40
N GLU A 161 25.22 17.30 -1.28
CA GLU A 161 26.27 17.01 -2.25
C GLU A 161 25.96 15.89 -3.25
N GLU A 162 24.85 15.20 -3.17
CA GLU A 162 24.47 14.30 -4.28
C GLU A 162 23.83 15.11 -5.43
N SER A 163 24.69 15.54 -6.36
CA SER A 163 24.25 15.97 -7.68
C SER A 163 23.32 14.93 -8.29
N PRO A 164 22.23 15.33 -8.93
CA PRO A 164 21.32 14.37 -9.56
C PRO A 164 22.12 13.46 -10.49
N ILE A 165 21.94 12.15 -10.34
CA ILE A 165 22.51 11.15 -11.23
C ILE A 165 22.07 11.52 -12.65
N ASN A 166 23.02 11.96 -13.47
CA ASN A 166 22.78 12.25 -14.87
C ASN A 166 22.54 10.91 -15.57
N LEU A 167 21.28 10.58 -15.81
CA LEU A 167 20.87 9.43 -16.62
C LEU A 167 20.90 9.76 -18.12
N GLU A 168 21.76 10.67 -18.55
CA GLU A 168 22.07 10.82 -19.97
C GLU A 168 22.97 9.64 -20.35
N GLY A 169 22.31 8.61 -20.88
CA GLY A 169 22.99 7.45 -21.42
C GLY A 169 23.93 7.85 -22.55
N GLU A 170 25.16 7.43 -22.43
CA GLU A 170 26.09 7.35 -23.53
C GLU A 170 25.47 6.47 -24.63
N ASN A 171 25.00 7.12 -25.68
CA ASN A 171 24.91 6.52 -27.00
C ASN A 171 26.31 6.54 -27.57
N ASP A 172 27.07 5.47 -27.46
CA ASP A 172 28.25 5.23 -28.24
C ASP A 172 28.00 4.06 -29.20
N GLU A 173 28.06 4.45 -30.50
CA GLU A 173 28.37 3.79 -31.76
C GLU A 173 28.11 2.29 -31.95
#